data_de3a1234157f7b10a46406ec3af3e6bf
#
_entry.id   de3a1234157f7b10a46406ec3af3e6bf
#
_cell.length_a   1.000
_cell.length_b   1.000
_cell.length_c   1.000
_cell.angle_alpha   90.00
_cell.angle_beta   90.00
_cell.angle_gamma   90.00
#
_symmetry.space_group_name_H-M   'P 1'
#
loop_
_entity.id
_entity.type
_entity.pdbx_description
1 polymer ?
#
loop_
_entity_poly.entity_id
_entity_poly.type
_entity_poly.pdbx_seq_one_letter_code
_entity_poly.pdbx_strand_id
1 'polypeptide(L)'
;MRNPKKQDGFTLIELMIVTAIIGILVSVALPAYDLYRNRARFAEAILGVGFYRASILTQAHSDTFNSLADVDAGTNGIPAAQAQTPTQHGIDVVDGVITVTWMADGTDLAGVTYTLTASSVTPPVEWTVGGTCVDGGYC
;
A
#
# COMPACT_ATOMS: atom_id res chain seq x y z
N MET A 1 56.98 10.89 -37.02
CA MET A 1 56.92 11.48 -35.67
C MET A 1 55.43 11.59 -35.28
N ARG A 2 54.97 10.83 -34.28
CA ARG A 2 53.61 10.93 -33.78
C ARG A 2 53.54 12.06 -32.75
N ASN A 3 52.72 13.07 -33.02
CA ASN A 3 52.44 14.14 -32.07
C ASN A 3 51.69 13.55 -30.85
N PRO A 4 52.16 13.71 -29.62
CA PRO A 4 51.41 13.28 -28.45
C PRO A 4 50.15 14.15 -28.34
N LYS A 5 48.96 13.50 -28.36
CA LYS A 5 47.69 14.17 -28.08
C LYS A 5 47.75 14.68 -26.64
N LYS A 6 47.56 15.99 -26.43
CA LYS A 6 47.37 16.57 -25.10
C LYS A 6 46.15 15.90 -24.47
N GLN A 7 46.36 15.23 -23.35
CA GLN A 7 45.27 14.79 -22.47
C GLN A 7 44.91 16.00 -21.58
N ASP A 8 43.75 16.57 -21.84
CA ASP A 8 43.16 17.57 -20.95
C ASP A 8 42.59 16.82 -19.73
N GLY A 9 43.13 17.09 -18.55
CA GLY A 9 42.69 16.53 -17.28
C GLY A 9 41.53 17.33 -16.70
N PHE A 10 40.61 16.66 -16.00
CA PHE A 10 39.56 17.30 -15.23
C PHE A 10 40.13 18.17 -14.11
N THR A 11 39.59 19.37 -13.95
CA THR A 11 40.01 20.24 -12.83
C THR A 11 39.29 19.79 -11.53
N LEU A 12 39.95 19.99 -10.40
CA LEU A 12 39.41 19.64 -9.08
C LEU A 12 38.10 20.42 -8.79
N ILE A 13 38.00 21.67 -9.26
CA ILE A 13 36.82 22.51 -9.10
C ILE A 13 35.63 22.01 -9.92
N GLU A 14 35.85 21.49 -11.13
CA GLU A 14 34.75 20.88 -11.92
C GLU A 14 34.15 19.67 -11.22
N LEU A 15 34.99 18.83 -10.60
CA LEU A 15 34.49 17.68 -9.85
C LEU A 15 33.77 18.13 -8.59
N MET A 16 34.25 19.14 -7.87
CA MET A 16 33.58 19.66 -6.66
C MET A 16 32.19 20.24 -6.95
N ILE A 17 32.05 20.99 -8.03
CA ILE A 17 30.75 21.59 -8.40
C ILE A 17 29.76 20.47 -8.77
N VAL A 18 30.16 19.48 -9.55
CA VAL A 18 29.32 18.37 -9.96
C VAL A 18 28.84 17.57 -8.75
N THR A 19 29.75 17.22 -7.84
CA THR A 19 29.35 16.45 -6.63
C THR A 19 28.44 17.26 -5.70
N ALA A 20 28.66 18.58 -5.59
CA ALA A 20 27.79 19.45 -4.79
C ALA A 20 26.36 19.50 -5.37
N ILE A 21 26.21 19.64 -6.69
CA ILE A 21 24.90 19.67 -7.36
C ILE A 21 24.18 18.31 -7.21
N ILE A 22 24.90 17.21 -7.44
CA ILE A 22 24.33 15.86 -7.25
C ILE A 22 23.88 15.66 -5.81
N GLY A 23 24.67 16.09 -4.82
CA GLY A 23 24.32 16.00 -3.40
C GLY A 23 23.01 16.70 -3.07
N ILE A 24 22.80 17.91 -3.59
CA ILE A 24 21.55 18.65 -3.40
C ILE A 24 20.36 17.95 -4.07
N LEU A 25 20.52 17.49 -5.31
CA LEU A 25 19.45 16.80 -6.04
C LEU A 25 19.03 15.49 -5.34
N VAL A 26 20.00 14.70 -4.90
CA VAL A 26 19.76 13.42 -4.21
C VAL A 26 19.07 13.64 -2.87
N SER A 27 19.42 14.69 -2.12
CA SER A 27 18.79 14.96 -0.81
C SER A 27 17.27 15.20 -0.89
N VAL A 28 16.79 15.72 -2.00
CA VAL A 28 15.36 15.94 -2.24
C VAL A 28 14.69 14.73 -2.90
N ALA A 29 15.41 14.03 -3.77
CA ALA A 29 14.87 12.95 -4.56
C ALA A 29 14.65 11.65 -3.75
N LEU A 30 15.53 11.32 -2.79
CA LEU A 30 15.45 10.07 -2.03
C LEU A 30 14.15 9.92 -1.22
N PRO A 31 13.74 10.89 -0.38
CA PRO A 31 12.50 10.73 0.41
C PRO A 31 11.26 10.64 -0.47
N ALA A 32 11.21 11.36 -1.58
CA ALA A 32 10.11 11.28 -2.52
C ALA A 32 10.05 9.91 -3.22
N TYR A 33 11.19 9.33 -3.56
CA TYR A 33 11.29 8.01 -4.17
C TYR A 33 10.81 6.91 -3.21
N ASP A 34 11.20 6.97 -1.93
CA ASP A 34 10.78 5.97 -0.94
C ASP A 34 9.28 5.99 -0.71
N LEU A 35 8.66 7.16 -0.62
CA LEU A 35 7.20 7.26 -0.51
C LEU A 35 6.50 6.67 -1.74
N TYR A 36 6.97 7.00 -2.94
CA TYR A 36 6.39 6.47 -4.18
C TYR A 36 6.53 4.96 -4.28
N ARG A 37 7.69 4.42 -3.92
CA ARG A 37 7.95 2.98 -3.88
C ARG A 37 7.05 2.27 -2.88
N ASN A 38 6.89 2.82 -1.68
CA ASN A 38 6.05 2.23 -0.63
C ASN A 38 4.57 2.27 -1.04
N ARG A 39 4.11 3.34 -1.69
CA ARG A 39 2.76 3.42 -2.26
C ARG A 39 2.53 2.34 -3.33
N ALA A 40 3.47 2.16 -4.23
CA ALA A 40 3.37 1.14 -5.28
C ALA A 40 3.33 -0.28 -4.70
N ARG A 41 4.11 -0.56 -3.66
CA ARG A 41 4.08 -1.84 -2.94
C ARG A 41 2.75 -2.04 -2.20
N PHE A 42 2.28 -1.03 -1.48
CA PHE A 42 1.05 -1.13 -0.69
C PHE A 42 -0.19 -1.37 -1.55
N ALA A 43 -0.17 -0.93 -2.81
CA ALA A 43 -1.23 -1.22 -3.76
C ALA A 43 -1.49 -2.73 -3.95
N GLU A 44 -0.47 -3.58 -3.79
CA GLU A 44 -0.62 -5.03 -3.83
C GLU A 44 -1.50 -5.55 -2.68
N ALA A 45 -1.31 -5.03 -1.47
CA ALA A 45 -2.15 -5.39 -0.32
C ALA A 45 -3.61 -4.99 -0.54
N ILE A 46 -3.85 -3.82 -1.13
CA ILE A 46 -5.21 -3.33 -1.43
C ILE A 46 -5.93 -4.22 -2.44
N LEU A 47 -5.23 -4.85 -3.38
CA LEU A 47 -5.85 -5.78 -4.34
C LEU A 47 -6.54 -6.96 -3.65
N GLY A 48 -6.00 -7.43 -2.52
CA GLY A 48 -6.59 -8.50 -1.71
C GLY A 48 -8.00 -8.17 -1.20
N VAL A 49 -8.30 -6.89 -0.95
CA VAL A 49 -9.64 -6.42 -0.51
C VAL A 49 -10.72 -6.72 -1.54
N GLY A 50 -10.38 -6.69 -2.82
CA GLY A 50 -11.34 -6.85 -3.91
C GLY A 50 -12.15 -8.15 -3.82
N PHE A 51 -11.52 -9.23 -3.40
CA PHE A 51 -12.18 -10.53 -3.24
C PHE A 51 -13.21 -10.52 -2.10
N TYR A 52 -12.85 -9.99 -0.94
CA TYR A 52 -13.76 -9.86 0.22
C TYR A 52 -14.92 -8.92 -0.09
N ARG A 53 -14.62 -7.77 -0.70
CA ARG A 53 -15.65 -6.80 -1.13
C ARG A 53 -16.64 -7.42 -2.10
N ALA A 54 -16.18 -8.18 -3.09
CA ALA A 54 -17.04 -8.84 -4.06
C ALA A 54 -17.94 -9.88 -3.38
N SER A 55 -17.43 -10.65 -2.41
CA SER A 55 -18.21 -11.61 -1.64
C SER A 55 -19.29 -10.92 -0.83
N ILE A 56 -18.96 -9.83 -0.11
CA ILE A 56 -19.94 -9.05 0.66
C ILE A 56 -21.03 -8.50 -0.25
N LEU A 57 -20.69 -7.91 -1.39
CA LEU A 57 -21.68 -7.38 -2.34
C LEU A 57 -22.61 -8.47 -2.88
N THR A 58 -22.06 -9.66 -3.16
CA THR A 58 -22.87 -10.80 -3.63
C THR A 58 -23.89 -11.22 -2.58
N GLN A 59 -23.48 -11.31 -1.32
CA GLN A 59 -24.37 -11.70 -0.23
C GLN A 59 -25.38 -10.60 0.12
N ALA A 60 -24.97 -9.32 0.02
CA ALA A 60 -25.88 -8.18 0.19
C ALA A 60 -27.01 -8.16 -0.85
N HIS A 61 -26.71 -8.54 -2.10
CA HIS A 61 -27.75 -8.68 -3.15
C HIS A 61 -28.69 -9.88 -2.93
N SER A 62 -28.29 -10.84 -2.12
CA SER A 62 -29.08 -12.03 -1.78
C SER A 62 -29.83 -11.89 -0.46
N ASP A 63 -29.91 -10.68 0.11
CA ASP A 63 -30.53 -10.37 1.41
C ASP A 63 -30.09 -11.33 2.54
N THR A 64 -28.81 -11.73 2.51
CA THR A 64 -28.25 -12.69 3.47
C THR A 64 -27.99 -12.05 4.83
N PHE A 65 -27.73 -10.74 4.88
CA PHE A 65 -27.40 -10.01 6.10
C PHE A 65 -28.59 -9.25 6.66
N ASN A 66 -28.77 -9.25 7.99
CA ASN A 66 -29.75 -8.42 8.68
C ASN A 66 -29.13 -7.10 9.15
N SER A 67 -27.83 -7.10 9.43
CA SER A 67 -27.08 -5.94 9.92
C SER A 67 -25.60 -6.03 9.55
N LEU A 68 -24.84 -4.96 9.76
CA LEU A 68 -23.38 -4.99 9.57
C LEU A 68 -22.70 -5.99 10.51
N ALA A 69 -23.27 -6.28 11.68
CA ALA A 69 -22.77 -7.30 12.60
C ALA A 69 -22.81 -8.75 12.08
N ASP A 70 -23.52 -8.98 10.97
CA ASP A 70 -23.55 -10.29 10.29
C ASP A 70 -22.44 -10.42 9.22
N VAL A 71 -21.70 -9.33 8.97
CA VAL A 71 -20.70 -9.23 7.91
C VAL A 71 -19.31 -9.46 8.49
N ASP A 72 -19.01 -10.73 8.79
CA ASP A 72 -17.77 -11.19 9.40
C ASP A 72 -17.04 -12.21 8.53
N ALA A 73 -15.71 -12.22 8.62
CA ALA A 73 -14.89 -13.19 7.92
C ALA A 73 -15.25 -14.64 8.33
N GLY A 74 -15.34 -15.52 7.34
CA GLY A 74 -15.66 -16.94 7.52
C GLY A 74 -17.13 -17.25 7.75
N THR A 75 -18.02 -16.26 7.70
CA THR A 75 -19.47 -16.42 7.87
C THR A 75 -20.22 -15.99 6.61
N ASN A 76 -21.46 -16.44 6.47
CA ASN A 76 -22.41 -15.96 5.45
C ASN A 76 -21.82 -15.87 4.02
N GLY A 77 -20.90 -16.78 3.65
CA GLY A 77 -20.27 -16.79 2.32
C GLY A 77 -19.11 -15.79 2.15
N ILE A 78 -18.71 -15.10 3.20
CA ILE A 78 -17.51 -14.27 3.22
C ILE A 78 -16.30 -15.18 3.47
N PRO A 79 -15.17 -15.00 2.76
CA PRO A 79 -13.95 -15.77 2.99
C PRO A 79 -13.46 -15.66 4.43
N ALA A 80 -12.81 -16.72 4.92
CA ALA A 80 -12.20 -16.71 6.24
C ALA A 80 -11.08 -15.67 6.32
N ALA A 81 -10.85 -15.13 7.52
CA ALA A 81 -9.75 -14.22 7.77
C ALA A 81 -8.39 -14.84 7.39
N GLN A 82 -7.52 -14.02 6.83
CA GLN A 82 -6.15 -14.38 6.48
C GLN A 82 -5.20 -13.82 7.54
N ALA A 83 -4.48 -14.69 8.22
CA ALA A 83 -3.53 -14.26 9.25
C ALA A 83 -2.35 -13.50 8.63
N GLN A 84 -1.93 -12.42 9.30
CA GLN A 84 -0.70 -11.72 8.96
C GLN A 84 0.52 -12.59 9.31
N THR A 85 1.46 -12.69 8.38
CA THR A 85 2.76 -13.36 8.57
C THR A 85 3.90 -12.51 8.00
N PRO A 86 5.17 -12.85 8.15
CA PRO A 86 6.27 -12.15 7.50
C PRO A 86 6.25 -12.16 5.96
N THR A 87 5.47 -13.06 5.35
CA THR A 87 5.41 -13.25 3.90
C THR A 87 3.99 -13.07 3.33
N GLN A 88 3.02 -12.71 4.17
CA GLN A 88 1.61 -12.63 3.78
C GLN A 88 0.91 -11.49 4.53
N HIS A 89 0.12 -10.70 3.81
CA HIS A 89 -0.73 -9.67 4.42
C HIS A 89 -1.83 -10.31 5.27
N GLY A 90 -2.18 -9.67 6.38
CA GLY A 90 -3.39 -10.01 7.12
C GLY A 90 -4.60 -9.40 6.42
N ILE A 91 -5.70 -10.15 6.33
CA ILE A 91 -7.00 -9.62 5.88
C ILE A 91 -8.07 -10.16 6.81
N ASP A 92 -8.88 -9.25 7.34
CA ASP A 92 -9.99 -9.60 8.21
C ASP A 92 -11.23 -8.80 7.86
N VAL A 93 -12.39 -9.30 8.22
CA VAL A 93 -13.68 -8.61 8.09
C VAL A 93 -14.40 -8.72 9.41
N VAL A 94 -14.74 -7.60 10.00
CA VAL A 94 -15.49 -7.50 11.25
C VAL A 94 -16.54 -6.39 11.12
N ASP A 95 -17.79 -6.70 11.40
CA ASP A 95 -18.89 -5.74 11.39
C ASP A 95 -18.98 -4.89 10.10
N GLY A 96 -18.71 -5.51 8.95
CA GLY A 96 -18.72 -4.83 7.65
C GLY A 96 -17.50 -3.98 7.36
N VAL A 97 -16.45 -4.08 8.16
CA VAL A 97 -15.15 -3.41 7.93
C VAL A 97 -14.13 -4.43 7.43
N ILE A 98 -13.69 -4.28 6.20
CA ILE A 98 -12.57 -5.07 5.67
C ILE A 98 -11.28 -4.37 6.07
N THR A 99 -10.41 -5.04 6.81
CA THR A 99 -9.11 -4.53 7.23
C THR A 99 -8.00 -5.34 6.59
N VAL A 100 -7.14 -4.70 5.83
CA VAL A 100 -5.88 -5.29 5.36
C VAL A 100 -4.74 -4.75 6.20
N THR A 101 -3.88 -5.62 6.67
CA THR A 101 -2.65 -5.27 7.40
C THR A 101 -1.45 -5.74 6.59
N TRP A 102 -0.51 -4.82 6.32
CA TRP A 102 0.73 -5.19 5.62
C TRP A 102 1.47 -6.28 6.38
N MET A 103 2.12 -7.19 5.62
CA MET A 103 2.90 -8.29 6.18
C MET A 103 3.94 -7.83 7.21
N ALA A 104 4.30 -8.72 8.15
CA ALA A 104 5.27 -8.42 9.22
C ALA A 104 6.71 -8.65 8.72
N ASP A 105 7.11 -7.99 7.63
CA ASP A 105 8.38 -8.16 6.92
C ASP A 105 9.53 -7.27 7.43
N GLY A 106 9.26 -6.48 8.48
CA GLY A 106 10.24 -5.56 9.07
C GLY A 106 10.53 -4.31 8.22
N THR A 107 9.76 -4.05 7.18
CA THR A 107 9.85 -2.79 6.40
C THR A 107 9.05 -1.67 7.05
N ASP A 108 9.19 -0.44 6.54
CA ASP A 108 8.41 0.73 6.98
C ASP A 108 6.89 0.55 6.79
N LEU A 109 6.48 -0.41 5.98
CA LEU A 109 5.08 -0.77 5.77
C LEU A 109 4.56 -1.79 6.78
N ALA A 110 5.43 -2.45 7.56
CA ALA A 110 5.03 -3.50 8.49
C ALA A 110 3.94 -3.01 9.45
N GLY A 111 2.78 -3.65 9.43
CA GLY A 111 1.64 -3.30 10.27
C GLY A 111 0.82 -2.09 9.79
N VAL A 112 1.16 -1.46 8.66
CA VAL A 112 0.31 -0.43 8.04
C VAL A 112 -1.01 -1.07 7.61
N THR A 113 -2.12 -0.40 7.92
CA THR A 113 -3.47 -0.89 7.65
C THR A 113 -4.18 -0.07 6.57
N TYR A 114 -4.99 -0.75 5.78
CA TYR A 114 -6.03 -0.17 4.94
C TYR A 114 -7.36 -0.70 5.39
N THR A 115 -8.35 0.16 5.58
CA THR A 115 -9.72 -0.25 5.93
C THR A 115 -10.70 0.19 4.86
N LEU A 116 -11.67 -0.67 4.60
CA LEU A 116 -12.79 -0.38 3.71
C LEU A 116 -14.07 -0.69 4.47
N THR A 117 -14.80 0.34 4.87
CA THR A 117 -16.00 0.24 5.69
C THR A 117 -17.25 0.32 4.83
N ALA A 118 -18.12 -0.68 4.93
CA ALA A 118 -19.44 -0.65 4.30
C ALA A 118 -20.40 0.28 5.05
N SER A 119 -21.19 1.07 4.31
CA SER A 119 -22.20 1.96 4.89
C SER A 119 -23.48 1.25 5.31
N SER A 120 -23.79 0.11 4.67
CA SER A 120 -25.01 -0.65 4.90
C SER A 120 -24.86 -2.09 4.39
N VAL A 121 -25.81 -2.95 4.70
CA VAL A 121 -25.90 -4.31 4.15
C VAL A 121 -26.86 -4.40 2.95
N THR A 122 -27.62 -3.34 2.68
CA THR A 122 -28.56 -3.27 1.54
C THR A 122 -27.95 -2.45 0.40
N PRO A 123 -28.03 -2.94 -0.85
CA PRO A 123 -27.56 -2.17 -2.01
C PRO A 123 -28.37 -0.87 -2.25
N PRO A 124 -27.72 0.21 -2.70
CA PRO A 124 -26.31 0.31 -3.03
C PRO A 124 -25.42 0.43 -1.77
N VAL A 125 -24.43 -0.44 -1.66
CA VAL A 125 -23.45 -0.38 -0.56
C VAL A 125 -22.37 0.63 -0.90
N GLU A 126 -22.29 1.71 -0.14
CA GLU A 126 -21.19 2.70 -0.25
C GLU A 126 -20.02 2.26 0.64
N TRP A 127 -18.82 2.64 0.24
CA TRP A 127 -17.60 2.24 0.91
C TRP A 127 -16.76 3.46 1.29
N THR A 128 -16.32 3.49 2.53
CA THR A 128 -15.43 4.53 3.04
C THR A 128 -14.04 3.96 3.27
N VAL A 129 -13.03 4.63 2.72
CA VAL A 129 -11.62 4.27 2.89
C VAL A 129 -11.06 4.89 4.17
N GLY A 130 -10.24 4.12 4.88
CA GLY A 130 -9.53 4.55 6.08
C GLY A 130 -8.28 3.70 6.33
N GLY A 131 -7.79 3.74 7.57
CA GLY A 131 -6.60 3.01 7.99
C GLY A 131 -5.35 3.88 8.03
N THR A 132 -4.28 3.37 8.64
CA THR A 132 -3.02 4.12 8.82
C THR A 132 -2.28 4.42 7.52
N CYS A 133 -2.63 3.75 6.43
CA CYS A 133 -2.10 4.04 5.09
C CYS A 133 -2.47 5.44 4.60
N VAL A 134 -3.65 5.97 5.02
CA VAL A 134 -4.08 7.33 4.66
C VAL A 134 -3.15 8.35 5.28
N ASP A 135 -2.84 8.21 6.59
CA ASP A 135 -1.94 9.11 7.31
C ASP A 135 -0.52 9.05 6.77
N GLY A 136 -0.05 7.84 6.39
CA GLY A 136 1.28 7.64 5.79
C GLY A 136 1.36 8.03 4.31
N GLY A 137 0.24 8.34 3.67
CA GLY A 137 0.18 8.65 2.24
C GLY A 137 0.47 7.44 1.32
N TYR A 138 0.24 6.22 1.80
CA TYR A 138 0.51 4.97 1.04
C TYR A 138 -0.69 4.50 0.21
N CYS A 139 -1.88 5.02 0.50
CA CYS A 139 -3.12 4.65 -0.22
C CYS A 139 -4.01 5.82 -0.69
#